data_8b254fa74ee89fb0bd9b2f0017ca7938
#
_entry.id   8b254fa74ee89fb0bd9b2f0017ca7938
#
_cell.length_a   1.000
_cell.length_b   1.000
_cell.length_c   1.000
_cell.angle_alpha   90.00
_cell.angle_beta   90.00
_cell.angle_gamma   90.00
#
_symmetry.space_group_name_H-M   'P 1'
#
loop_
_entity.id
_entity.type
_entity.pdbx_description
1 polymer ?
#
loop_
_entity_poly.entity_id
_entity_poly.type
_entity_poly.pdbx_seq_one_letter_code
_entity_poly.pdbx_strand_id
1 'polypeptide(L)'
;MEIRKAIESDRKEILNVHNQAFDKEKGPEIAKLVDDLLNDKTAMPILSLVAVENERIIGHVLYTKATITQTKLAISAQILAPLAILPDEQKKGIGEKLINEGIGQLKELGTELVFVLGHPSYYPRCGFFPAGEQGFEAPYPIPEEHAAAWMVQSLNGDALETANGKVQCSKILNEPQHWRE
;
A
#
# COMPACT_ATOMS: atom_id res chain seq x y z
N MET A 1 0.76 20.00 10.36
CA MET A 1 0.38 18.61 10.03
C MET A 1 1.37 17.65 10.69
N GLU A 2 0.86 16.61 11.29
CA GLU A 2 1.65 15.53 11.90
C GLU A 2 1.31 14.20 11.25
N ILE A 3 2.34 13.36 11.00
CA ILE A 3 2.14 11.98 10.56
C ILE A 3 2.56 11.08 11.72
N ARG A 4 1.67 10.18 12.12
CA ARG A 4 1.91 9.25 13.22
C ARG A 4 1.27 7.89 12.95
N LYS A 5 1.66 6.89 13.73
CA LYS A 5 0.97 5.60 13.70
C LYS A 5 -0.47 5.75 14.16
N ALA A 6 -1.37 5.06 13.49
CA ALA A 6 -2.77 5.00 13.87
C ALA A 6 -2.94 4.25 15.18
N ILE A 7 -3.93 4.66 15.97
CA ILE A 7 -4.35 3.96 17.18
C ILE A 7 -5.81 3.50 17.00
N GLU A 8 -6.28 2.62 17.86
CA GLU A 8 -7.62 2.02 17.70
C GLU A 8 -8.74 3.07 17.65
N SER A 9 -8.63 4.14 18.41
CA SER A 9 -9.64 5.22 18.41
C SER A 9 -9.70 6.01 17.10
N ASP A 10 -8.70 5.88 16.23
CA ASP A 10 -8.69 6.54 14.91
C ASP A 10 -9.54 5.82 13.87
N ARG A 11 -9.91 4.58 14.13
CA ARG A 11 -10.51 3.69 13.14
C ARG A 11 -11.70 4.29 12.40
N LYS A 12 -12.62 4.88 13.14
CA LYS A 12 -13.82 5.49 12.54
C LYS A 12 -13.47 6.62 11.57
N GLU A 13 -12.54 7.49 11.95
CA GLU A 13 -12.11 8.58 11.08
C GLU A 13 -11.32 8.06 9.87
N ILE A 14 -10.49 7.03 10.05
CA ILE A 14 -9.77 6.38 8.95
C ILE A 14 -10.76 5.86 7.91
N LEU A 15 -11.78 5.13 8.33
CA LEU A 15 -12.79 4.59 7.40
C LEU A 15 -13.54 5.72 6.68
N ASN A 16 -13.81 6.82 7.39
CA ASN A 16 -14.45 7.99 6.79
C ASN A 16 -13.55 8.63 5.71
N VAL A 17 -12.23 8.74 5.95
CA VAL A 17 -11.30 9.27 4.96
C VAL A 17 -11.34 8.44 3.67
N HIS A 18 -11.29 7.13 3.78
CA HIS A 18 -11.38 6.24 2.61
C HIS A 18 -12.73 6.36 1.91
N ASN A 19 -13.81 6.41 2.69
CA ASN A 19 -15.13 6.55 2.12
C ASN A 19 -15.30 7.85 1.32
N GLN A 20 -14.72 8.95 1.79
CA GLN A 20 -14.83 10.26 1.14
C GLN A 20 -13.82 10.48 0.02
N ALA A 21 -12.66 9.83 0.07
CA ALA A 21 -11.59 10.01 -0.92
C ALA A 21 -11.93 9.45 -2.30
N PHE A 22 -12.84 8.49 -2.36
CA PHE A 22 -13.24 7.81 -3.59
C PHE A 22 -14.70 8.15 -3.94
N ASP A 23 -15.14 7.75 -5.13
CA ASP A 23 -16.53 8.00 -5.54
C ASP A 23 -17.56 7.26 -4.67
N LYS A 24 -18.84 7.54 -4.90
CA LYS A 24 -19.92 6.97 -4.09
C LYS A 24 -20.02 5.45 -4.13
N GLU A 25 -19.52 4.82 -5.18
CA GLU A 25 -19.52 3.36 -5.31
C GLU A 25 -18.28 2.74 -4.68
N LYS A 26 -17.10 3.28 -4.98
CA LYS A 26 -15.83 2.77 -4.50
C LYS A 26 -15.53 3.13 -3.05
N GLY A 27 -15.97 4.28 -2.58
CA GLY A 27 -15.69 4.74 -1.23
C GLY A 27 -16.07 3.72 -0.16
N PRO A 28 -17.35 3.29 -0.10
CA PRO A 28 -17.76 2.27 0.87
C PRO A 28 -17.03 0.94 0.72
N GLU A 29 -16.73 0.53 -0.51
CA GLU A 29 -16.00 -0.70 -0.80
C GLU A 29 -14.57 -0.65 -0.26
N ILE A 30 -13.88 0.46 -0.48
CA ILE A 30 -12.50 0.64 0.00
C ILE A 30 -12.47 0.80 1.52
N ALA A 31 -13.43 1.53 2.10
CA ALA A 31 -13.55 1.63 3.55
C ALA A 31 -13.74 0.24 4.18
N LYS A 32 -14.58 -0.60 3.58
CA LYS A 32 -14.76 -1.98 4.05
C LYS A 32 -13.47 -2.78 3.91
N LEU A 33 -12.75 -2.63 2.81
CA LEU A 33 -11.46 -3.29 2.62
C LEU A 33 -10.49 -2.95 3.75
N VAL A 34 -10.38 -1.68 4.10
CA VAL A 34 -9.49 -1.23 5.18
C VAL A 34 -9.93 -1.84 6.52
N ASP A 35 -11.22 -1.80 6.81
CA ASP A 35 -11.77 -2.36 8.05
C ASP A 35 -11.44 -3.85 8.17
N ASP A 36 -11.65 -4.59 7.08
CA ASP A 36 -11.37 -6.03 7.04
C ASP A 36 -9.86 -6.31 7.16
N LEU A 37 -8.99 -5.52 6.49
CA LEU A 37 -7.54 -5.67 6.58
C LEU A 37 -7.01 -5.42 8.00
N LEU A 38 -7.55 -4.43 8.69
CA LEU A 38 -7.15 -4.14 10.06
C LEU A 38 -7.48 -5.26 11.04
N ASN A 39 -8.41 -6.14 10.69
CA ASN A 39 -8.79 -7.32 11.47
C ASN A 39 -8.18 -8.63 10.95
N ASP A 40 -7.47 -8.60 9.83
CA ASP A 40 -6.94 -9.79 9.17
C ASP A 40 -5.56 -10.16 9.71
N LYS A 41 -5.47 -11.27 10.42
CA LYS A 41 -4.19 -11.78 10.94
C LYS A 41 -3.20 -12.10 9.82
N THR A 42 -3.69 -12.49 8.63
CA THR A 42 -2.81 -12.79 7.48
C THR A 42 -2.19 -11.56 6.86
N ALA A 43 -2.70 -10.37 7.18
CA ALA A 43 -2.15 -9.09 6.73
C ALA A 43 -0.99 -8.60 7.61
N MET A 44 -0.80 -9.20 8.77
CA MET A 44 0.22 -8.75 9.73
C MET A 44 1.62 -9.24 9.36
N PRO A 45 2.65 -8.43 9.60
CA PRO A 45 2.64 -7.16 10.30
C PRO A 45 2.05 -6.02 9.44
N ILE A 46 1.29 -5.13 10.08
CA ILE A 46 0.65 -3.99 9.43
C ILE A 46 1.36 -2.70 9.87
N LEU A 47 1.57 -1.78 8.94
CA LEU A 47 1.93 -0.41 9.26
C LEU A 47 0.78 0.50 8.80
N SER A 48 0.16 1.19 9.73
CA SER A 48 -0.97 2.08 9.50
C SER A 48 -0.60 3.48 9.98
N LEU A 49 -0.55 4.45 9.06
CA LEU A 49 -0.17 5.82 9.35
C LEU A 49 -1.29 6.78 9.01
N VAL A 50 -1.49 7.77 9.87
CA VAL A 50 -2.44 8.85 9.66
C VAL A 50 -1.72 10.19 9.55
N ALA A 51 -2.25 11.07 8.69
CA ALA A 51 -1.89 12.47 8.64
C ALA A 51 -2.96 13.24 9.41
N VAL A 52 -2.53 14.03 10.40
CA VAL A 52 -3.43 14.77 11.30
C VAL A 52 -3.15 16.26 11.19
N GLU A 53 -4.19 17.05 11.04
CA GLU A 53 -4.11 18.51 11.03
C GLU A 53 -5.32 19.08 11.77
N ASN A 54 -5.07 19.98 12.72
CA ASN A 54 -6.12 20.58 13.54
C ASN A 54 -7.02 19.51 14.20
N GLU A 55 -6.38 18.49 14.79
CA GLU A 55 -7.05 17.38 15.48
C GLU A 55 -7.95 16.51 14.58
N ARG A 56 -7.82 16.66 13.26
CA ARG A 56 -8.60 15.94 12.25
C ARG A 56 -7.69 15.04 11.43
N ILE A 57 -8.11 13.81 11.21
CA ILE A 57 -7.41 12.90 10.31
C ILE A 57 -7.77 13.29 8.87
N ILE A 58 -6.77 13.67 8.09
CA ILE A 58 -6.94 14.13 6.71
C ILE A 58 -6.40 13.15 5.67
N GLY A 59 -5.65 12.14 6.10
CA GLY A 59 -5.10 11.12 5.22
C GLY A 59 -4.71 9.86 5.97
N HIS A 60 -4.62 8.76 5.23
CA HIS A 60 -4.26 7.45 5.77
C HIS A 60 -3.57 6.60 4.72
N VAL A 61 -2.54 5.87 5.11
CA VAL A 61 -1.89 4.85 4.29
C VAL A 61 -1.77 3.56 5.07
N LEU A 62 -1.98 2.45 4.40
CA LEU A 62 -1.89 1.11 4.99
C LEU A 62 -0.88 0.27 4.21
N TYR A 63 0.03 -0.37 4.95
CA TYR A 63 0.97 -1.36 4.42
C TYR A 63 0.67 -2.70 5.09
N THR A 64 0.54 -3.75 4.30
CA THR A 64 0.23 -5.09 4.79
C THR A 64 1.24 -6.10 4.26
N LYS A 65 1.33 -7.25 4.92
CA LYS A 65 2.30 -8.28 4.61
C LYS A 65 2.16 -8.82 3.19
N ALA A 66 3.29 -8.96 2.50
CA ALA A 66 3.42 -9.69 1.25
C ALA A 66 4.50 -10.75 1.36
N THR A 67 4.36 -11.81 0.57
CA THR A 67 5.37 -12.86 0.42
C THR A 67 5.63 -13.10 -1.06
N ILE A 68 6.75 -13.72 -1.38
CA ILE A 68 7.10 -14.02 -2.76
C ILE A 68 7.25 -15.53 -2.90
N THR A 69 6.51 -16.12 -3.85
CA THR A 69 6.62 -17.54 -4.16
C THR A 69 7.85 -17.81 -5.00
N GLN A 70 8.29 -19.09 -5.03
CA GLN A 70 9.36 -19.56 -5.90
C GLN A 70 10.75 -18.99 -5.57
N THR A 71 10.90 -18.36 -4.42
CA THR A 71 12.22 -17.98 -3.91
C THR A 71 12.58 -18.90 -2.77
N LYS A 72 13.87 -19.27 -2.68
CA LYS A 72 14.40 -20.08 -1.58
C LYS A 72 14.72 -19.22 -0.35
N LEU A 73 14.70 -17.89 -0.52
CA LEU A 73 15.01 -16.95 0.53
C LEU A 73 13.72 -16.40 1.13
N ALA A 74 13.71 -16.27 2.46
CA ALA A 74 12.64 -15.56 3.13
C ALA A 74 12.85 -14.05 2.93
N ILE A 75 11.99 -13.42 2.14
CA ILE A 75 12.07 -12.00 1.84
C ILE A 75 10.98 -11.26 2.60
N SER A 76 11.38 -10.23 3.34
CA SER A 76 10.43 -9.35 4.03
C SER A 76 9.85 -8.35 3.02
N ALA A 77 8.54 -8.45 2.78
CA ALA A 77 7.87 -7.58 1.81
C ALA A 77 6.54 -7.07 2.36
N GLN A 78 6.12 -5.93 1.83
CA GLN A 78 4.86 -5.27 2.15
C GLN A 78 4.17 -4.82 0.87
N ILE A 79 2.84 -4.67 0.93
CA ILE A 79 2.05 -4.05 -0.13
C ILE A 79 1.44 -2.77 0.44
N LEU A 80 1.60 -1.66 -0.27
CA LEU A 80 0.92 -0.41 0.01
C LEU A 80 -0.49 -0.50 -0.59
N ALA A 81 -1.51 -0.58 0.24
CA ALA A 81 -2.90 -0.60 -0.19
C ALA A 81 -3.85 -0.49 1.01
N PRO A 82 -4.74 0.48 1.04
CA PRO A 82 -4.83 1.64 0.16
C PRO A 82 -4.17 2.91 0.71
N LEU A 83 -4.16 3.95 -0.10
CA LEU A 83 -3.81 5.32 0.29
C LEU A 83 -5.03 6.20 0.03
N ALA A 84 -5.39 7.04 0.98
CA ALA A 84 -6.49 7.99 0.82
C ALA A 84 -6.20 9.33 1.48
N ILE A 85 -6.61 10.40 0.81
CA ILE A 85 -6.54 11.78 1.31
C ILE A 85 -7.93 12.38 1.16
N LEU A 86 -8.40 13.10 2.17
CA LEU A 86 -9.70 13.79 2.07
C LEU A 86 -9.74 14.70 0.84
N PRO A 87 -10.89 14.79 0.15
CA PRO A 87 -10.97 15.55 -1.10
C PRO A 87 -10.48 17.01 -1.01
N ASP A 88 -10.80 17.69 0.08
CA ASP A 88 -10.39 19.09 0.29
C ASP A 88 -8.90 19.25 0.64
N GLU A 89 -8.21 18.13 0.89
CA GLU A 89 -6.79 18.13 1.25
C GLU A 89 -5.91 17.51 0.16
N GLN A 90 -6.49 17.09 -0.96
CA GLN A 90 -5.75 16.51 -2.08
C GLN A 90 -4.91 17.56 -2.80
N LYS A 91 -3.89 17.09 -3.54
CA LYS A 91 -2.97 17.94 -4.33
C LYS A 91 -2.12 18.91 -3.51
N LYS A 92 -1.92 18.59 -2.24
CA LYS A 92 -1.08 19.35 -1.31
C LYS A 92 0.19 18.59 -0.90
N GLY A 93 0.46 17.45 -1.53
CA GLY A 93 1.64 16.64 -1.22
C GLY A 93 1.51 15.73 -0.01
N ILE A 94 0.34 15.62 0.60
CA ILE A 94 0.13 14.82 1.82
C ILE A 94 0.32 13.34 1.55
N GLY A 95 -0.17 12.85 0.40
CA GLY A 95 0.00 11.44 0.02
C GLY A 95 1.46 11.04 -0.09
N GLU A 96 2.28 11.86 -0.74
CA GLU A 96 3.72 11.60 -0.86
C GLU A 96 4.40 11.58 0.51
N LYS A 97 4.01 12.48 1.41
CA LYS A 97 4.56 12.52 2.77
C LYS A 97 4.20 11.25 3.56
N LEU A 98 2.94 10.79 3.45
CA LEU A 98 2.50 9.55 4.07
C LEU A 98 3.27 8.34 3.54
N ILE A 99 3.42 8.25 2.22
CA ILE A 99 4.16 7.16 1.58
C ILE A 99 5.61 7.17 2.06
N ASN A 100 6.28 8.31 1.98
CA ASN A 100 7.70 8.42 2.33
C ASN A 100 7.95 8.15 3.80
N GLU A 101 7.06 8.58 4.68
CA GLU A 101 7.15 8.26 6.11
C GLU A 101 7.03 6.75 6.34
N GLY A 102 6.07 6.10 5.68
CA GLY A 102 5.89 4.66 5.74
C GLY A 102 7.11 3.91 5.22
N ILE A 103 7.64 4.32 4.07
CA ILE A 103 8.84 3.73 3.47
C ILE A 103 10.04 3.84 4.44
N GLY A 104 10.22 5.02 5.05
CA GLY A 104 11.29 5.22 6.03
C GLY A 104 11.18 4.30 7.24
N GLN A 105 9.98 4.14 7.79
CA GLN A 105 9.74 3.25 8.94
C GLN A 105 9.92 1.78 8.55
N LEU A 106 9.43 1.36 7.40
CA LEU A 106 9.61 -0.01 6.92
C LEU A 106 11.08 -0.32 6.67
N LYS A 107 11.82 0.63 6.13
CA LYS A 107 13.26 0.48 5.92
C LYS A 107 14.00 0.22 7.25
N GLU A 108 13.68 0.99 8.28
CA GLU A 108 14.25 0.81 9.62
C GLU A 108 13.89 -0.54 10.23
N LEU A 109 12.70 -1.07 9.92
CA LEU A 109 12.25 -2.38 10.38
C LEU A 109 12.88 -3.55 9.61
N GLY A 110 13.67 -3.28 8.58
CA GLY A 110 14.34 -4.30 7.79
C GLY A 110 13.52 -4.83 6.60
N THR A 111 12.41 -4.19 6.25
CA THR A 111 11.63 -4.56 5.07
C THR A 111 12.50 -4.44 3.82
N GLU A 112 12.50 -5.46 2.97
CA GLU A 112 13.32 -5.50 1.77
C GLU A 112 12.61 -4.91 0.56
N LEU A 113 11.34 -5.26 0.33
CA LEU A 113 10.57 -4.81 -0.84
C LEU A 113 9.22 -4.27 -0.43
N VAL A 114 8.77 -3.23 -1.14
CA VAL A 114 7.40 -2.74 -1.04
C VAL A 114 6.80 -2.70 -2.43
N PHE A 115 5.61 -3.26 -2.57
CA PHE A 115 4.85 -3.29 -3.82
C PHE A 115 3.64 -2.36 -3.75
N VAL A 116 3.21 -1.88 -4.91
CA VAL A 116 1.98 -1.11 -5.04
C VAL A 116 1.36 -1.33 -6.41
N LEU A 117 0.04 -1.43 -6.47
CA LEU A 117 -0.72 -1.31 -7.70
C LEU A 117 -1.38 0.07 -7.67
N GLY A 118 -0.99 0.95 -8.56
CA GLY A 118 -1.50 2.31 -8.55
C GLY A 118 -1.09 3.12 -9.77
N HIS A 119 -1.41 4.39 -9.75
CA HIS A 119 -1.23 5.25 -10.91
C HIS A 119 0.25 5.40 -11.29
N PRO A 120 0.63 5.04 -12.54
CA PRO A 120 2.03 5.05 -12.96
C PRO A 120 2.65 6.45 -13.08
N SER A 121 1.86 7.52 -13.02
CA SER A 121 2.38 8.88 -12.99
C SER A 121 2.59 9.42 -11.57
N TYR A 122 2.09 8.72 -10.55
CA TYR A 122 2.13 9.16 -9.16
C TYR A 122 3.24 8.49 -8.35
N TYR A 123 3.25 7.17 -8.29
CA TYR A 123 4.15 6.41 -7.42
C TYR A 123 5.63 6.49 -7.79
N PRO A 124 6.04 6.69 -9.05
CA PRO A 124 7.46 6.91 -9.36
C PRO A 124 8.08 8.10 -8.64
N ARG A 125 7.30 9.11 -8.28
CA ARG A 125 7.76 10.24 -7.47
C ARG A 125 8.24 9.82 -6.08
N CYS A 126 7.73 8.69 -5.59
CA CYS A 126 8.08 8.14 -4.28
C CYS A 126 9.12 7.01 -4.38
N GLY A 127 9.72 6.80 -5.56
CA GLY A 127 10.79 5.82 -5.74
C GLY A 127 10.34 4.45 -6.23
N PHE A 128 9.10 4.29 -6.66
CA PHE A 128 8.59 3.04 -7.22
C PHE A 128 8.86 2.97 -8.72
N PHE A 129 9.02 1.75 -9.24
CA PHE A 129 9.21 1.49 -10.67
C PHE A 129 8.55 0.16 -11.05
N PRO A 130 8.36 -0.13 -12.36
CA PRO A 130 7.61 -1.32 -12.78
C PRO A 130 8.15 -2.62 -12.22
N ALA A 131 7.29 -3.39 -11.55
CA ALA A 131 7.66 -4.63 -10.89
C ALA A 131 7.77 -5.81 -11.85
N GLY A 132 6.97 -5.84 -12.91
CA GLY A 132 7.03 -6.90 -13.91
C GLY A 132 8.40 -7.00 -14.58
N GLU A 133 9.04 -5.87 -14.84
CA GLU A 133 10.38 -5.80 -15.42
C GLU A 133 11.45 -6.41 -14.50
N GLN A 134 11.17 -6.45 -13.19
CA GLN A 134 12.06 -7.03 -12.19
C GLN A 134 11.77 -8.52 -11.91
N GLY A 135 10.80 -9.11 -12.62
CA GLY A 135 10.45 -10.51 -12.46
C GLY A 135 9.40 -10.80 -11.39
N PHE A 136 8.67 -9.79 -10.92
CA PHE A 136 7.63 -9.98 -9.90
C PHE A 136 6.23 -9.91 -10.53
N GLU A 137 5.47 -10.97 -10.36
CA GLU A 137 4.08 -11.03 -10.81
C GLU A 137 3.15 -10.61 -9.69
N ALA A 138 2.08 -9.90 -10.04
CA ALA A 138 1.02 -9.55 -9.09
C ALA A 138 0.21 -10.80 -8.69
N PRO A 139 -0.54 -10.75 -7.57
CA PRO A 139 -1.40 -11.86 -7.14
C PRO A 139 -2.40 -12.33 -8.20
N TYR A 140 -2.88 -11.42 -9.04
CA TYR A 140 -3.76 -11.72 -10.17
C TYR A 140 -3.22 -11.05 -11.43
N PRO A 141 -3.47 -11.63 -12.63
CA PRO A 141 -3.00 -11.03 -13.87
C PRO A 141 -3.49 -9.59 -14.06
N ILE A 142 -2.57 -8.71 -14.41
CA ILE A 142 -2.88 -7.30 -14.72
C ILE A 142 -2.84 -7.18 -16.24
N PRO A 143 -3.85 -6.53 -16.87
CA PRO A 143 -3.84 -6.31 -18.31
C PRO A 143 -2.54 -5.66 -18.77
N GLU A 144 -2.01 -6.10 -19.89
CA GLU A 144 -0.72 -5.63 -20.43
C GLU A 144 -0.69 -4.10 -20.59
N GLU A 145 -1.80 -3.50 -20.99
CA GLU A 145 -1.95 -2.05 -21.10
C GLU A 145 -1.81 -1.30 -19.78
N HIS A 146 -1.95 -2.00 -18.65
CA HIS A 146 -1.81 -1.46 -17.29
C HIS A 146 -0.60 -2.01 -16.55
N ALA A 147 0.32 -2.67 -17.26
CA ALA A 147 1.48 -3.31 -16.64
C ALA A 147 2.34 -2.32 -15.81
N ALA A 148 2.43 -1.07 -16.25
CA ALA A 148 3.20 -0.04 -15.55
C ALA A 148 2.59 0.37 -14.19
N ALA A 149 1.34 -0.01 -13.91
CA ALA A 149 0.67 0.27 -12.64
C ALA A 149 1.13 -0.65 -11.50
N TRP A 150 1.71 -1.80 -11.84
CA TRP A 150 2.28 -2.73 -10.87
C TRP A 150 3.74 -2.39 -10.61
N MET A 151 4.04 -1.90 -9.40
CA MET A 151 5.33 -1.29 -9.09
C MET A 151 5.96 -1.85 -7.83
N VAL A 152 7.28 -1.67 -7.71
CA VAL A 152 8.07 -2.13 -6.58
C VAL A 152 9.13 -1.09 -6.21
N GLN A 153 9.52 -1.09 -4.93
CA GLN A 153 10.65 -0.34 -4.43
C GLN A 153 11.48 -1.23 -3.50
N SER A 154 12.80 -1.20 -3.67
CA SER A 154 13.74 -1.90 -2.78
C SER A 154 14.15 -0.97 -1.65
N LEU A 155 14.05 -1.45 -0.41
CA LEU A 155 14.44 -0.68 0.78
C LEU A 155 15.75 -1.17 1.39
N ASN A 156 15.95 -2.48 1.43
CA ASN A 156 17.12 -3.12 2.02
C ASN A 156 17.52 -4.33 1.19
N GLY A 157 18.82 -4.65 1.24
CA GLY A 157 19.33 -5.88 0.64
C GLY A 157 19.33 -5.86 -0.88
N ASP A 158 19.42 -7.05 -1.46
CA ASP A 158 19.60 -7.29 -2.89
C ASP A 158 18.44 -8.10 -3.51
N ALA A 159 17.27 -8.08 -2.89
CA ALA A 159 16.11 -8.89 -3.33
C ALA A 159 15.70 -8.64 -4.77
N LEU A 160 15.88 -7.41 -5.29
CA LEU A 160 15.59 -7.11 -6.70
C LEU A 160 16.45 -7.93 -7.65
N GLU A 161 17.68 -8.26 -7.25
CA GLU A 161 18.65 -9.00 -8.08
C GLU A 161 18.56 -10.50 -7.87
N THR A 162 18.13 -10.92 -6.67
CA THR A 162 18.20 -12.33 -6.23
C THR A 162 16.84 -13.03 -6.18
N ALA A 163 15.74 -12.30 -6.20
CA ALA A 163 14.39 -12.85 -6.09
C ALA A 163 13.57 -12.55 -7.33
N ASN A 164 12.63 -13.43 -7.60
CA ASN A 164 11.56 -13.24 -8.59
C ASN A 164 10.41 -14.16 -8.22
N GLY A 165 9.29 -14.01 -8.88
CA GLY A 165 8.15 -14.87 -8.71
C GLY A 165 6.87 -14.11 -8.44
N LYS A 166 5.83 -14.85 -8.08
CA LYS A 166 4.51 -14.29 -7.82
C LYS A 166 4.44 -13.74 -6.41
N VAL A 167 3.94 -12.51 -6.29
CA VAL A 167 3.69 -11.88 -5.00
C VAL A 167 2.37 -12.40 -4.45
N GLN A 168 2.37 -12.79 -3.18
CA GLN A 168 1.16 -13.19 -2.46
C GLN A 168 0.85 -12.14 -1.40
N CYS A 169 -0.41 -11.99 -1.11
CA CYS A 169 -0.92 -11.00 -0.15
C CYS A 169 -1.84 -11.64 0.88
N SER A 170 -2.37 -10.83 1.79
CA SER A 170 -3.35 -11.27 2.78
C SER A 170 -4.59 -11.87 2.14
N LYS A 171 -5.35 -12.66 2.89
CA LYS A 171 -6.60 -13.26 2.41
C LYS A 171 -7.60 -12.22 1.92
N ILE A 172 -7.69 -11.10 2.62
CA ILE A 172 -8.62 -10.02 2.27
C ILE A 172 -8.25 -9.37 0.95
N LEU A 173 -6.95 -9.12 0.70
CA LEU A 173 -6.47 -8.56 -0.57
C LEU A 173 -6.46 -9.59 -1.71
N ASN A 174 -6.51 -10.86 -1.40
CA ASN A 174 -6.41 -11.93 -2.40
C ASN A 174 -7.74 -12.18 -3.10
N GLU A 175 -8.30 -11.12 -3.70
CA GLU A 175 -9.54 -11.14 -4.46
C GLU A 175 -9.31 -10.43 -5.80
N PRO A 176 -9.80 -10.98 -6.93
CA PRO A 176 -9.51 -10.41 -8.26
C PRO A 176 -9.88 -8.94 -8.40
N GLN A 177 -10.95 -8.50 -7.72
CA GLN A 177 -11.42 -7.11 -7.82
C GLN A 177 -10.41 -6.07 -7.35
N HIS A 178 -9.48 -6.44 -6.47
CA HIS A 178 -8.46 -5.52 -5.96
C HIS A 178 -7.27 -5.36 -6.91
N TRP A 179 -7.21 -6.16 -7.97
CA TRP A 179 -6.09 -6.23 -8.92
C TRP A 179 -6.48 -5.86 -10.35
N ARG A 180 -7.58 -5.16 -10.48
CA ARG A 180 -8.06 -4.62 -11.77
C ARG A 180 -7.78 -3.12 -11.82
N GLU A 181 -7.25 -2.66 -12.96
CA GLU A 181 -7.06 -1.26 -13.28
C GLU A 181 -7.82 -0.89 -14.56
#